data_401a3f9c1f11d3366e0bcc1af6b96adb
#
_entry.id   401a3f9c1f11d3366e0bcc1af6b96adb
#
_cell.length_a   1.000
_cell.length_b   1.000
_cell.length_c   1.000
_cell.angle_alpha   90.00
_cell.angle_beta   90.00
_cell.angle_gamma   90.00
#
_symmetry.space_group_name_H-M   'P 1'
#
loop_
_entity.id
_entity.type
_entity.pdbx_description
1 polymer ?
#
loop_
_entity_poly.entity_id
_entity_poly.type
_entity_poly.pdbx_seq_one_letter_code
_entity_poly.pdbx_strand_id
1 'polypeptide(L)'
;MPRPPIIIVPPTVYPSPYVYPEQGFTFHGAIAYQRRTGALGYSFDWATQREADVNALDQCGDPQCVVLARFDSGYCGALAVGAQGPFAENGATLDEARTKALMACADPSCEVKVWACTK
;
A
#
# COMPACT_ATOMS: atom_id res chain seq x y z
N MET A 1 16.96 -0.01 13.16
CA MET A 1 17.26 -0.24 12.70
C MET A 1 16.68 0.17 12.67
N PRO A 2 17.02 0.01 13.10
CA PRO A 2 17.13 0.15 12.69
C PRO A 2 16.93 0.43 12.70
N ARG A 3 17.53 0.56 13.03
CA ARG A 3 18.17 0.50 12.59
C ARG A 3 18.25 0.72 12.57
N PRO A 4 18.76 0.70 13.35
CA PRO A 4 19.42 0.85 12.75
C PRO A 4 19.40 1.00 12.70
N PRO A 5 20.10 1.00 13.12
CA PRO A 5 20.76 1.15 12.53
C PRO A 5 20.83 1.16 12.48
N ILE A 6 21.30 1.18 12.81
CA ILE A 6 21.98 1.11 12.06
C ILE A 6 22.11 1.12 12.00
N ILE A 7 22.65 1.21 12.60
CA ILE A 7 23.38 1.12 11.88
C ILE A 7 23.43 1.19 11.86
N ILE A 8 23.87 1.15 12.04
CA ILE A 8 24.51 0.98 11.47
C ILE A 8 24.58 1.04 11.43
N VAL A 9 25.06 1.29 12.17
CA VAL A 9 25.70 1.08 11.43
C VAL A 9 25.65 1.22 11.56
N PRO A 10 26.10 1.23 11.97
CA PRO A 10 26.63 1.18 11.50
C PRO A 10 26.42 1.32 11.43
N PRO A 11 26.92 1.39 11.70
CA PRO A 11 27.26 1.36 10.91
C PRO A 11 27.04 1.37 10.65
N THR A 12 27.87 1.70 11.46
CA THR A 12 28.15 1.56 10.48
C THR A 12 27.92 1.59 10.01
N VAL A 13 28.50 1.75 10.51
CA VAL A 13 28.59 1.65 9.42
C VAL A 13 28.34 1.70 9.01
N TYR A 14 28.77 1.94 8.96
CA TYR A 14 28.74 1.80 7.96
C TYR A 14 28.40 1.78 7.51
N PRO A 15 28.97 1.80 8.01
CA PRO A 15 28.93 1.74 7.03
C PRO A 15 28.70 1.48 6.60
N SER A 16 28.96 1.68 6.92
CA SER A 16 28.75 1.50 6.03
C SER A 16 28.53 1.26 5.58
N PRO A 17 28.63 1.49 5.69
CA PRO A 17 28.25 1.22 5.01
C PRO A 17 27.70 0.87 4.63
N TYR A 18 27.50 1.10 5.02
CA TYR A 18 26.72 0.76 4.33
C TYR A 18 25.94 1.02 3.81
N VAL A 19 25.65 1.31 3.57
CA VAL A 19 24.93 1.41 3.01
C VAL A 19 24.23 1.87 2.55
N TYR A 20 23.90 2.41 2.33
CA TYR A 20 23.22 2.71 1.83
C TYR A 20 22.54 3.16 1.18
N PRO A 21 22.34 3.34 1.18
CA PRO A 21 21.45 3.75 0.90
C PRO A 21 20.54 4.27 0.14
N GLU A 22 20.44 5.01 0.15
CA GLU A 22 19.38 5.62 -0.59
C GLU A 22 18.99 4.80 -1.80
N GLN A 23 19.94 4.27 -2.43
CA GLN A 23 19.57 3.25 -3.40
C GLN A 23 19.22 1.97 -2.62
N GLY A 24 18.33 1.25 -3.05
CA GLY A 24 17.93 0.02 -2.39
C GLY A 24 16.76 0.17 -1.45
N PHE A 25 16.30 1.39 -1.20
CA PHE A 25 15.08 1.54 -0.42
C PHE A 25 13.88 1.41 -1.34
N THR A 26 12.97 0.52 -0.93
CA THR A 26 11.67 0.39 -1.57
C THR A 26 10.64 0.65 -0.49
N PHE A 27 9.70 1.50 -0.79
CA PHE A 27 8.62 1.78 0.14
C PHE A 27 7.37 1.03 -0.33
N HIS A 28 6.58 0.56 0.63
CA HIS A 28 5.47 -0.33 0.36
C HIS A 28 4.17 0.21 0.91
N GLY A 29 3.08 -0.09 0.23
CA GLY A 29 1.75 0.25 0.69
C GLY A 29 0.79 -0.90 0.44
N ALA A 30 -0.37 -0.80 1.08
CA ALA A 30 -1.40 -1.82 0.97
C ALA A 30 -2.78 -1.21 1.16
N ILE A 31 -3.78 -1.84 0.58
CA ILE A 31 -5.18 -1.48 0.79
C ILE A 31 -5.90 -2.74 1.23
N ALA A 32 -6.60 -2.66 2.37
CA ALA A 32 -7.35 -3.76 2.94
C ALA A 32 -8.83 -3.40 2.97
N TYR A 33 -9.69 -4.39 2.85
CA TYR A 33 -11.13 -4.16 2.77
C TYR A 33 -11.89 -5.35 3.33
N GLN A 34 -13.03 -5.06 3.98
CA GLN A 34 -13.99 -6.05 4.43
C GLN A 34 -15.26 -5.86 3.60
N ARG A 35 -15.55 -6.85 2.79
CA ARG A 35 -16.61 -6.78 1.78
C ARG A 35 -18.00 -6.59 2.36
N ARG A 36 -18.27 -7.27 3.48
CA ARG A 36 -19.61 -7.24 4.06
C ARG A 36 -19.92 -5.96 4.82
N THR A 37 -18.91 -5.40 5.48
CA THR A 37 -19.12 -4.23 6.34
C THR A 37 -18.70 -2.94 5.69
N GLY A 38 -17.87 -3.00 4.64
CA GLY A 38 -17.28 -1.82 4.04
C GLY A 38 -16.12 -1.24 4.81
N ALA A 39 -15.65 -1.92 5.86
CA ALA A 39 -14.48 -1.47 6.59
C ALA A 39 -13.26 -1.50 5.67
N LEU A 40 -12.43 -0.49 5.78
CA LEU A 40 -11.24 -0.41 4.93
C LEU A 40 -10.07 0.17 5.69
N GLY A 41 -8.87 -0.11 5.18
CA GLY A 41 -7.65 0.44 5.71
C GLY A 41 -6.64 0.57 4.59
N TYR A 42 -5.67 1.45 4.79
CA TYR A 42 -4.62 1.64 3.81
C TYR A 42 -3.34 2.04 4.51
N SER A 43 -2.23 1.83 3.81
CA SER A 43 -0.92 2.19 4.32
C SER A 43 -0.03 2.60 3.15
N PHE A 44 1.04 3.34 3.46
CA PHE A 44 2.02 3.74 2.45
C PHE A 44 3.34 4.09 3.14
N ASP A 45 4.42 4.04 2.37
CA ASP A 45 5.76 4.43 2.84
C ASP A 45 6.30 3.55 3.95
N TRP A 46 5.93 2.28 3.98
CA TRP A 46 6.50 1.32 4.93
C TRP A 46 7.73 0.64 4.31
N ALA A 47 8.68 0.29 5.15
CA ALA A 47 9.95 -0.29 4.71
C ALA A 47 9.80 -1.69 4.15
N THR A 48 8.79 -2.44 4.61
CA THR A 48 8.54 -3.79 4.11
C THR A 48 7.07 -3.95 3.75
N GLN A 49 6.81 -4.88 2.84
CA GLN A 49 5.43 -5.18 2.46
C GLN A 49 4.65 -5.76 3.64
N ARG A 50 5.33 -6.54 4.48
CA ARG A 50 4.66 -7.11 5.66
C ARG A 50 4.16 -6.01 6.59
N GLU A 51 4.98 -5.00 6.85
CA GLU A 51 4.57 -3.88 7.69
C GLU A 51 3.40 -3.13 7.07
N ALA A 52 3.46 -2.91 5.76
CA ALA A 52 2.38 -2.23 5.06
C ALA A 52 1.08 -3.02 5.17
N ASP A 53 1.13 -4.33 4.98
CA ASP A 53 -0.04 -5.20 5.09
C ASP A 53 -0.64 -5.15 6.49
N VAL A 54 0.20 -5.30 7.50
CA VAL A 54 -0.25 -5.30 8.89
C VAL A 54 -0.91 -3.98 9.25
N ASN A 55 -0.31 -2.87 8.81
CA ASN A 55 -0.87 -1.56 9.12
C ASN A 55 -2.19 -1.31 8.41
N ALA A 56 -2.33 -1.74 7.17
CA ALA A 56 -3.59 -1.63 6.46
C ALA A 56 -4.68 -2.49 7.12
N LEU A 57 -4.33 -3.71 7.52
CA LEU A 57 -5.26 -4.61 8.19
C LEU A 57 -5.68 -4.07 9.56
N ASP A 58 -4.72 -3.54 10.33
CA ASP A 58 -5.02 -2.94 11.62
C ASP A 58 -5.97 -1.75 11.48
N GLN A 59 -5.73 -0.91 10.48
CA GLN A 59 -6.59 0.24 10.24
C GLN A 59 -7.99 -0.20 9.81
N CYS A 60 -8.07 -1.27 9.03
CA CYS A 60 -9.34 -1.87 8.62
C CYS A 60 -10.15 -2.34 9.83
N GLY A 61 -9.47 -2.89 10.82
CA GLY A 61 -10.05 -3.10 12.15
C GLY A 61 -10.98 -4.29 12.29
N ASP A 62 -11.05 -5.15 11.31
CA ASP A 62 -11.95 -6.31 11.32
C ASP A 62 -11.11 -7.54 10.98
N PRO A 63 -11.25 -8.64 11.75
CA PRO A 63 -10.44 -9.84 11.47
C PRO A 63 -10.69 -10.45 10.10
N GLN A 64 -11.77 -10.08 9.44
CA GLN A 64 -12.06 -10.59 8.10
C GLN A 64 -11.63 -9.67 6.98
N CYS A 65 -10.93 -8.59 7.29
CA CYS A 65 -10.34 -7.74 6.28
C CYS A 65 -9.27 -8.51 5.52
N VAL A 66 -9.22 -8.29 4.21
CA VAL A 66 -8.18 -8.88 3.37
C VAL A 66 -7.45 -7.78 2.61
N VAL A 67 -6.18 -8.00 2.35
CA VAL A 67 -5.39 -7.07 1.53
C VAL A 67 -5.75 -7.31 0.07
N LEU A 68 -6.26 -6.28 -0.59
CA LEU A 68 -6.69 -6.36 -1.98
C LEU A 68 -5.69 -5.75 -2.95
N ALA A 69 -4.85 -4.84 -2.49
CA ALA A 69 -3.84 -4.23 -3.34
C ALA A 69 -2.55 -4.04 -2.57
N ARG A 70 -1.45 -4.24 -3.25
CA ARG A 70 -0.10 -3.95 -2.75
C ARG A 70 0.60 -3.13 -3.80
N PHE A 71 1.31 -2.10 -3.37
CA PHE A 71 2.02 -1.23 -4.31
C PHE A 71 3.30 -0.75 -3.66
N ASP A 72 4.29 -0.42 -4.49
CA ASP A 72 5.60 -0.02 -3.98
C ASP A 72 6.31 0.91 -4.97
N SER A 73 7.47 1.40 -4.56
CA SER A 73 8.45 2.08 -5.43
C SER A 73 7.82 3.21 -6.24
N GLY A 74 7.08 4.09 -5.58
CA GLY A 74 6.49 5.25 -6.24
C GLY A 74 5.16 4.99 -6.92
N TYR A 75 4.66 3.76 -6.81
CA TYR A 75 3.36 3.41 -7.39
C TYR A 75 2.23 3.80 -6.45
N CYS A 76 1.04 3.85 -7.01
CA CYS A 76 -0.20 4.14 -6.29
C CYS A 76 -1.13 2.93 -6.36
N GLY A 77 -1.98 2.82 -5.36
CA GLY A 77 -3.07 1.85 -5.37
C GLY A 77 -4.39 2.57 -5.19
N ALA A 78 -5.45 2.03 -5.74
CA ALA A 78 -6.80 2.58 -5.59
C ALA A 78 -7.80 1.45 -5.44
N LEU A 79 -8.86 1.70 -4.68
CA LEU A 79 -9.94 0.76 -4.49
C LEU A 79 -11.25 1.42 -4.93
N ALA A 80 -11.91 0.81 -5.91
CA ALA A 80 -13.23 1.23 -6.33
C ALA A 80 -14.24 0.18 -5.86
N VAL A 81 -15.38 0.63 -5.38
CA VAL A 81 -16.44 -0.26 -4.90
C VAL A 81 -17.73 0.11 -5.60
N GLY A 82 -18.41 -0.87 -6.11
CA GLY A 82 -19.70 -0.73 -6.77
C GLY A 82 -20.61 -1.90 -6.43
N ALA A 83 -21.68 -2.05 -7.22
CA ALA A 83 -22.67 -3.09 -6.98
C ALA A 83 -22.07 -4.49 -7.06
N GLN A 84 -21.00 -4.67 -7.86
CA GLN A 84 -20.35 -5.97 -8.03
C GLN A 84 -19.27 -6.26 -6.99
N GLY A 85 -19.01 -5.32 -6.09
CA GLY A 85 -18.02 -5.51 -5.04
C GLY A 85 -16.80 -4.63 -5.21
N PRO A 86 -15.69 -4.97 -4.54
CA PRO A 86 -14.47 -4.18 -4.58
C PRO A 86 -13.57 -4.57 -5.75
N PHE A 87 -12.91 -3.56 -6.31
CA PHE A 87 -11.90 -3.73 -7.36
C PHE A 87 -10.72 -2.84 -7.05
N ALA A 88 -9.57 -3.44 -6.80
CA ALA A 88 -8.36 -2.72 -6.43
C ALA A 88 -7.33 -2.86 -7.53
N GLU A 89 -6.67 -1.76 -7.87
CA GLU A 89 -5.68 -1.73 -8.94
C GLU A 89 -4.52 -0.83 -8.57
N ASN A 90 -3.39 -1.09 -9.19
CA ASN A 90 -2.18 -0.29 -9.03
C ASN A 90 -1.92 0.50 -10.30
N GLY A 91 -1.21 1.61 -10.15
CA GLY A 91 -0.77 2.38 -11.29
C GLY A 91 0.47 3.17 -10.95
N ALA A 92 1.18 3.59 -11.97
CA ALA A 92 2.39 4.41 -11.79
C ALA A 92 2.04 5.82 -11.31
N THR A 93 0.80 6.25 -11.53
CA THR A 93 0.29 7.53 -11.04
C THR A 93 -1.05 7.29 -10.37
N LEU A 94 -1.48 8.27 -9.58
CA LEU A 94 -2.78 8.21 -8.94
C LEU A 94 -3.90 8.11 -9.99
N ASP A 95 -3.81 8.92 -11.04
CA ASP A 95 -4.83 8.89 -12.09
C ASP A 95 -4.92 7.52 -12.74
N GLU A 96 -3.78 6.90 -13.00
CA GLU A 96 -3.77 5.57 -13.60
C GLU A 96 -4.40 4.54 -12.68
N ALA A 97 -4.03 4.55 -11.40
CA ALA A 97 -4.59 3.60 -10.43
C ALA A 97 -6.11 3.74 -10.34
N ARG A 98 -6.58 4.97 -10.23
CA ARG A 98 -8.02 5.25 -10.12
C ARG A 98 -8.78 4.84 -11.37
N THR A 99 -8.24 5.19 -12.53
CA THR A 99 -8.88 4.84 -13.80
C THR A 99 -8.97 3.33 -13.95
N LYS A 100 -7.89 2.61 -13.64
CA LYS A 100 -7.88 1.16 -13.75
C LYS A 100 -8.89 0.53 -12.79
N ALA A 101 -8.97 1.04 -11.56
CA ALA A 101 -9.90 0.51 -10.58
C ALA A 101 -11.36 0.73 -11.04
N LEU A 102 -11.66 1.91 -11.55
CA LEU A 102 -13.01 2.21 -12.05
C LEU A 102 -13.35 1.38 -13.28
N MET A 103 -12.39 1.18 -14.17
CA MET A 103 -12.61 0.36 -15.34
C MET A 103 -12.84 -1.11 -14.99
N ALA A 104 -12.09 -1.61 -14.01
CA ALA A 104 -12.28 -2.98 -13.53
C ALA A 104 -13.66 -3.14 -12.88
N CYS A 105 -14.12 -2.12 -12.16
CA CYS A 105 -15.41 -2.12 -11.50
C CYS A 105 -16.55 -2.09 -12.49
N ALA A 106 -16.45 -1.29 -13.53
CA ALA A 106 -17.25 -1.36 -14.78
C ALA A 106 -18.76 -1.17 -14.62
N ASP A 107 -19.22 -0.43 -13.62
CA ASP A 107 -20.64 -0.07 -13.56
C ASP A 107 -20.80 1.35 -13.00
N PRO A 108 -21.97 1.96 -13.23
CA PRO A 108 -22.17 3.37 -12.84
C PRO A 108 -22.16 3.63 -11.34
N SER A 109 -22.33 2.57 -10.52
CA SER A 109 -22.30 2.74 -9.06
C SER A 109 -20.91 2.82 -8.49
N CYS A 110 -19.88 2.56 -9.30
CA CYS A 110 -18.51 2.48 -8.83
C CYS A 110 -17.99 3.81 -8.34
N GLU A 111 -17.37 3.80 -7.17
CA GLU A 111 -16.70 4.97 -6.59
C GLU A 111 -15.35 4.56 -6.06
N VAL A 112 -14.37 5.44 -6.23
CA VAL A 112 -13.07 5.24 -5.58
C VAL A 112 -13.23 5.57 -4.10
N LYS A 113 -13.05 4.57 -3.25
CA LYS A 113 -13.23 4.72 -1.81
C LYS A 113 -11.96 5.10 -1.09
N VAL A 114 -10.82 4.66 -1.60
CA VAL A 114 -9.53 4.97 -0.99
C VAL A 114 -8.44 4.84 -2.04
N TRP A 115 -7.39 5.61 -1.83
CA TRP A 115 -6.18 5.52 -2.66
C TRP A 115 -4.99 5.91 -1.80
N ALA A 116 -3.81 5.45 -2.19
CA ALA A 116 -2.56 5.82 -1.54
C ALA A 116 -1.41 5.64 -2.53
N CYS A 117 -0.37 6.41 -2.35
CA CYS A 117 0.83 6.31 -3.17
C CYS A 117 2.04 6.20 -2.25
N THR A 118 3.05 5.43 -2.69
CA THR A 118 4.33 5.36 -1.98
C THR A 118 5.33 6.31 -2.60
N LYS A 119 6.37 6.60 -1.86
CA LYS A 119 7.52 7.33 -2.37
C LYS A 119 8.30 6.52 -3.39
#